data_914b99b0ebe2a0d358102e8f33580507
#
_entry.id   914b99b0ebe2a0d358102e8f33580507
#
_cell.length_a   1.000
_cell.length_b   1.000
_cell.length_c   1.000
_cell.angle_alpha   90.00
_cell.angle_beta   90.00
_cell.angle_gamma   90.00
#
_symmetry.space_group_name_H-M   'P 1'
#
loop_
_entity.id
_entity.type
_entity.pdbx_description
1 polymer ?
#
loop_
_entity_poly.entity_id
_entity_poly.type
_entity_poly.pdbx_seq_one_letter_code
_entity_poly.pdbx_strand_id
1 'polypeptide(L)'
;MAVIDQSKIRNFCIIAHIDHGKSTLADRIIEKTGLLTSREMQEQVLDNMDLERERGITIKSQAVRTVYRAKDGNEYIFNLIDTPGHVDFNYEVSRSLAACDGAVLVVDASQGIEAQTLANVYLALDHDLDVFPVINKIDLPSADPDRVAAEIEDVIGLEAHDAPKISAKTGLNVEEVLEAIVHKIPAPKGDPKAPLQALIFDSVYDSYKGVIIFCRVMEGTVKKGTPIRMMATGAEEEVVEVGYFGAGQFIPCDELAAGMVGYITASIKNVRDTRVGDTVTDSSNPCAAPLPGYKKVTPMVYCGLYPADGAKYNDLRDALEKLQLNDASLFYEPETSVALGFGFRCGFLGLLHLEIIQERLEREYNLDLVTTAPGVVYRVHKTTGEMIELTNPSNLPDPTEIEYMEEPIVSAEIMVTTEYVGAIMTLCQERRGVYLGMEYIETTRALLKYELPLNEIIYDFFDALKSRSRGYASFDYELKGYERSELVKLDILVNREEVDALSFIVHADSAYEKGRRMCEKLKDEIPRHLFEVPIQAAIGGKIIARETVKAVRKDVLAKCYGGDISRKKAVREAEGRKEAHASDRQCGDPAEGLYERAEAG
;
A
#
# COMPACT_ATOMS: atom_id res chain seq x y z
N MET A 1 24.40 5.69 -33.05
CA MET A 1 25.03 6.13 -31.78
C MET A 1 26.22 5.24 -31.45
N ALA A 2 27.24 5.71 -30.71
CA ALA A 2 28.31 4.83 -30.25
C ALA A 2 27.72 3.70 -29.42
N VAL A 3 28.22 2.48 -29.58
CA VAL A 3 27.83 1.34 -28.73
C VAL A 3 28.10 1.73 -27.28
N ILE A 4 27.06 1.68 -26.45
CA ILE A 4 27.18 2.00 -25.02
C ILE A 4 28.06 0.93 -24.39
N ASP A 5 29.16 1.36 -23.77
CA ASP A 5 30.05 0.47 -23.03
C ASP A 5 29.36 0.00 -21.74
N GLN A 6 29.03 -1.27 -21.65
CA GLN A 6 28.35 -1.90 -20.50
C GLN A 6 29.10 -1.67 -19.19
N SER A 7 30.45 -1.57 -19.23
CA SER A 7 31.27 -1.28 -18.04
C SER A 7 30.98 0.10 -17.42
N LYS A 8 30.37 1.00 -18.18
CA LYS A 8 30.02 2.37 -17.77
C LYS A 8 28.56 2.51 -17.30
N ILE A 9 27.80 1.43 -17.26
CA ILE A 9 26.40 1.45 -16.78
C ILE A 9 26.39 1.19 -15.27
N ARG A 10 25.51 1.88 -14.55
CA ARG A 10 25.19 1.65 -13.13
C ARG A 10 23.68 1.63 -12.96
N ASN A 11 23.13 0.46 -12.63
CA ASN A 11 21.73 0.29 -12.33
C ASN A 11 21.57 0.22 -10.83
N PHE A 12 20.90 1.19 -10.23
CA PHE A 12 20.78 1.27 -8.77
C PHE A 12 19.45 1.85 -8.33
N CYS A 13 19.10 1.52 -7.11
CA CYS A 13 17.97 2.11 -6.40
C CYS A 13 18.45 2.84 -5.14
N ILE A 14 17.54 3.62 -4.57
CA ILE A 14 17.73 4.24 -3.25
C ILE A 14 16.74 3.59 -2.29
N ILE A 15 17.25 2.96 -1.24
CA ILE A 15 16.46 2.39 -0.15
C ILE A 15 16.64 3.23 1.11
N ALA A 16 15.55 3.50 1.80
CA ALA A 16 15.54 4.32 3.01
C ALA A 16 14.27 4.07 3.82
N HIS A 17 14.31 4.41 5.09
CA HIS A 17 13.09 4.59 5.88
C HIS A 17 12.33 5.85 5.42
N ILE A 18 11.04 5.93 5.74
CA ILE A 18 10.22 7.12 5.49
C ILE A 18 10.90 8.33 6.14
N ASP A 19 10.89 9.48 5.48
CA ASP A 19 11.49 10.74 5.91
C ASP A 19 13.02 10.76 6.06
N HIS A 20 13.77 9.71 5.73
CA HIS A 20 15.24 9.75 5.75
C HIS A 20 15.85 10.55 4.60
N GLY A 21 15.03 11.02 3.63
CA GLY A 21 15.43 11.92 2.55
C GLY A 21 15.77 11.23 1.25
N LYS A 22 15.15 10.09 0.96
CA LYS A 22 15.26 9.32 -0.28
C LYS A 22 14.97 10.18 -1.52
N SER A 23 13.76 10.73 -1.64
CA SER A 23 13.32 11.52 -2.80
C SER A 23 14.15 12.81 -2.93
N THR A 24 14.55 13.42 -1.80
CA THR A 24 15.44 14.59 -1.81
C THR A 24 16.83 14.25 -2.37
N LEU A 25 17.38 13.06 -2.06
CA LEU A 25 18.65 12.63 -2.63
C LEU A 25 18.51 12.32 -4.13
N ALA A 26 17.41 11.68 -4.55
CA ALA A 26 17.12 11.43 -5.96
C ALA A 26 17.06 12.73 -6.76
N ASP A 27 16.38 13.77 -6.25
CA ASP A 27 16.36 15.11 -6.84
C ASP A 27 17.76 15.71 -6.98
N ARG A 28 18.61 15.57 -5.97
CA ARG A 28 19.99 16.07 -6.02
C ARG A 28 20.86 15.33 -7.04
N ILE A 29 20.65 14.02 -7.20
CA ILE A 29 21.33 13.23 -8.25
C ILE A 29 20.93 13.75 -9.63
N ILE A 30 19.63 13.98 -9.88
CA ILE A 30 19.09 14.50 -11.14
C ILE A 30 19.64 15.90 -11.42
N GLU A 31 19.66 16.78 -10.42
CA GLU A 31 20.20 18.14 -10.52
C GLU A 31 21.70 18.14 -10.85
N LYS A 32 22.50 17.38 -10.09
CA LYS A 32 23.97 17.34 -10.23
C LYS A 32 24.42 16.70 -11.53
N THR A 33 23.65 15.79 -12.09
CA THR A 33 23.94 15.17 -13.41
C THR A 33 23.45 16.03 -14.57
N GLY A 34 22.77 17.15 -14.30
CA GLY A 34 22.34 18.12 -15.31
C GLY A 34 21.23 17.62 -16.24
N LEU A 35 20.47 16.60 -15.82
CA LEU A 35 19.33 16.09 -16.59
C LEU A 35 18.21 17.14 -16.72
N LEU A 36 18.01 17.92 -15.66
CA LEU A 36 17.08 19.06 -15.62
C LEU A 36 17.84 20.34 -15.27
N THR A 37 17.42 21.45 -15.85
CA THR A 37 17.94 22.76 -15.48
C THR A 37 17.35 23.22 -14.14
N SER A 38 18.03 24.12 -13.42
CA SER A 38 17.55 24.66 -12.13
C SER A 38 16.16 25.34 -12.22
N ARG A 39 15.69 25.67 -13.43
CA ARG A 39 14.34 26.25 -13.65
C ARG A 39 13.27 25.18 -13.84
N GLU A 40 13.65 23.98 -14.27
CA GLU A 40 12.78 22.84 -14.50
C GLU A 40 12.69 21.93 -13.27
N MET A 41 13.66 22.08 -12.33
CA MET A 41 13.64 21.34 -11.07
C MET A 41 12.44 21.74 -10.21
N GLN A 42 11.68 20.75 -9.80
CA GLN A 42 10.62 20.82 -8.78
C GLN A 42 11.03 19.92 -7.62
N GLU A 43 10.44 20.12 -6.48
CA GLU A 43 10.59 19.16 -5.38
C GLU A 43 9.93 17.84 -5.75
N GLN A 44 10.60 16.72 -5.45
CA GLN A 44 10.12 15.37 -5.76
C GLN A 44 9.82 15.16 -7.26
N VAL A 45 10.82 15.43 -8.10
CA VAL A 45 10.71 15.36 -9.58
C VAL A 45 10.25 13.99 -10.07
N LEU A 46 10.61 12.91 -9.35
CA LEU A 46 10.24 11.54 -9.71
C LEU A 46 8.83 11.17 -9.22
N ASP A 47 8.29 11.87 -8.23
CA ASP A 47 6.94 11.64 -7.75
C ASP A 47 5.93 12.30 -8.71
N ASN A 48 5.45 11.51 -9.68
CA ASN A 48 4.60 12.02 -10.77
C ASN A 48 3.12 12.15 -10.39
N MET A 49 2.68 11.50 -9.32
CA MET A 49 1.31 11.59 -8.83
C MET A 49 1.15 12.76 -7.86
N ASP A 50 0.04 13.49 -7.97
CA ASP A 50 -0.28 14.54 -7.00
C ASP A 50 -0.37 13.99 -5.57
N LEU A 51 -0.88 12.76 -5.41
CA LEU A 51 -0.96 12.04 -4.14
C LEU A 51 0.41 11.75 -3.52
N GLU A 52 1.42 11.41 -4.32
CA GLU A 52 2.80 11.21 -3.84
C GLU A 52 3.35 12.50 -3.23
N ARG A 53 3.14 13.63 -3.91
CA ARG A 53 3.61 14.94 -3.45
C ARG A 53 2.85 15.44 -2.23
N GLU A 54 1.53 15.26 -2.18
CA GLU A 54 0.69 15.66 -1.05
C GLU A 54 1.02 14.88 0.22
N ARG A 55 1.28 13.56 0.08
CA ARG A 55 1.58 12.67 1.21
C ARG A 55 3.08 12.58 1.54
N GLY A 56 3.95 13.09 0.66
CA GLY A 56 5.40 13.04 0.82
C GLY A 56 5.99 11.63 0.74
N ILE A 57 5.31 10.70 0.06
CA ILE A 57 5.72 9.29 -0.08
C ILE A 57 5.74 8.89 -1.54
N THR A 58 6.72 8.10 -1.95
CA THR A 58 6.73 7.43 -3.26
C THR A 58 5.78 6.23 -3.21
N ILE A 59 4.81 6.20 -4.11
CA ILE A 59 3.82 5.13 -4.23
C ILE A 59 4.24 4.14 -5.31
N LYS A 60 4.63 4.68 -6.48
CA LYS A 60 5.01 3.88 -7.64
C LYS A 60 6.50 4.08 -7.98
N SER A 61 7.18 2.98 -8.27
CA SER A 61 8.56 3.03 -8.71
C SER A 61 8.72 3.80 -10.00
N GLN A 62 9.68 4.71 -10.04
CA GLN A 62 10.02 5.51 -11.21
C GLN A 62 11.46 5.22 -11.62
N ALA A 63 11.70 5.09 -12.91
CA ALA A 63 13.03 4.93 -13.44
C ALA A 63 13.47 6.19 -14.19
N VAL A 64 14.73 6.58 -14.02
CA VAL A 64 15.31 7.69 -14.76
C VAL A 64 16.75 7.38 -15.15
N ARG A 65 17.11 7.70 -16.39
CA ARG A 65 18.46 7.59 -16.89
C ARG A 65 19.12 8.95 -16.93
N THR A 66 20.30 9.04 -16.35
CA THR A 66 21.14 10.25 -16.38
C THR A 66 22.58 9.91 -16.72
N VAL A 67 23.38 10.89 -17.07
CA VAL A 67 24.80 10.73 -17.40
C VAL A 67 25.63 11.51 -16.40
N TYR A 68 26.56 10.84 -15.75
CA TYR A 68 27.47 11.45 -14.78
C TYR A 68 28.90 11.41 -15.32
N ARG A 69 29.57 12.57 -15.30
CA ARG A 69 31.00 12.67 -15.60
C ARG A 69 31.79 12.57 -14.31
N ALA A 70 32.41 11.42 -14.11
CA ALA A 70 33.16 11.10 -12.90
C ALA A 70 34.54 11.79 -12.86
N LYS A 71 35.16 11.79 -11.68
CA LYS A 71 36.49 12.37 -11.46
C LYS A 71 37.60 11.66 -12.24
N ASP A 72 37.38 10.42 -12.65
CA ASP A 72 38.26 9.65 -13.53
C ASP A 72 38.25 10.14 -14.99
N GLY A 73 37.38 11.12 -15.31
CA GLY A 73 37.22 11.71 -16.63
C GLY A 73 36.30 10.94 -17.57
N ASN A 74 35.78 9.81 -17.15
CA ASN A 74 34.81 9.03 -17.92
C ASN A 74 33.37 9.49 -17.68
N GLU A 75 32.50 9.19 -18.65
CA GLU A 75 31.06 9.36 -18.52
C GLU A 75 30.42 8.01 -18.18
N TYR A 76 29.60 8.00 -17.14
CA TYR A 76 28.83 6.85 -16.68
C TYR A 76 27.36 7.08 -16.90
N ILE A 77 26.65 6.02 -17.28
CA ILE A 77 25.21 6.01 -17.40
C ILE A 77 24.63 5.52 -16.07
N PHE A 78 23.86 6.34 -15.41
CA PHE A 78 23.15 6.03 -14.21
C PHE A 78 21.68 5.75 -14.53
N ASN A 79 21.22 4.54 -14.28
CA ASN A 79 19.82 4.20 -14.27
C ASN A 79 19.36 4.14 -12.80
N LEU A 80 18.78 5.23 -12.34
CA LEU A 80 18.21 5.33 -11.01
C LEU A 80 16.78 4.79 -11.05
N ILE A 81 16.46 3.84 -10.19
CA ILE A 81 15.11 3.34 -9.98
C ILE A 81 14.69 3.77 -8.57
N ASP A 82 13.77 4.74 -8.49
CA ASP A 82 13.22 5.18 -7.21
C ASP A 82 12.21 4.17 -6.70
N THR A 83 12.29 3.83 -5.42
CA THR A 83 11.49 2.76 -4.80
C THR A 83 10.59 3.33 -3.72
N PRO A 84 9.38 2.80 -3.49
CA PRO A 84 8.59 3.14 -2.32
C PRO A 84 9.36 2.88 -1.01
N GLY A 85 9.02 3.62 0.04
CA GLY A 85 9.64 3.44 1.37
C GLY A 85 8.69 2.84 2.41
N HIS A 86 7.44 2.56 2.08
CA HIS A 86 6.42 2.09 3.01
C HIS A 86 6.23 0.57 2.94
N VAL A 87 5.95 -0.07 4.08
CA VAL A 87 5.77 -1.53 4.20
C VAL A 87 4.70 -2.10 3.25
N ASP A 88 3.61 -1.39 3.04
CA ASP A 88 2.52 -1.82 2.13
C ASP A 88 3.00 -2.00 0.68
N PHE A 89 4.11 -1.35 0.30
CA PHE A 89 4.68 -1.39 -1.05
C PHE A 89 5.93 -2.28 -1.18
N ASN A 90 6.21 -3.16 -0.23
CA ASN A 90 7.36 -4.08 -0.28
C ASN A 90 7.43 -4.88 -1.60
N TYR A 91 6.27 -5.16 -2.21
CA TYR A 91 6.21 -5.80 -3.51
C TYR A 91 6.76 -4.93 -4.65
N GLU A 92 6.43 -3.63 -4.66
CA GLU A 92 7.00 -2.67 -5.62
C GLU A 92 8.51 -2.52 -5.41
N VAL A 93 8.95 -2.49 -4.14
CA VAL A 93 10.37 -2.47 -3.78
C VAL A 93 11.08 -3.68 -4.35
N SER A 94 10.59 -4.90 -4.08
CA SER A 94 11.20 -6.15 -4.57
C SER A 94 11.34 -6.18 -6.10
N ARG A 95 10.35 -5.69 -6.83
CA ARG A 95 10.39 -5.61 -8.30
C ARG A 95 11.48 -4.66 -8.80
N SER A 96 11.59 -3.52 -8.17
CA SER A 96 12.59 -2.50 -8.51
C SER A 96 14.00 -2.98 -8.20
N LEU A 97 14.19 -3.65 -7.07
CA LEU A 97 15.47 -4.25 -6.68
C LEU A 97 15.95 -5.26 -7.72
N ALA A 98 15.09 -6.12 -8.24
CA ALA A 98 15.46 -7.08 -9.26
C ALA A 98 15.94 -6.47 -10.60
N ALA A 99 15.64 -5.18 -10.83
CA ALA A 99 16.14 -4.44 -11.98
C ALA A 99 17.47 -3.70 -11.71
N CYS A 100 18.01 -3.79 -10.48
CA CYS A 100 19.22 -3.11 -10.04
C CYS A 100 20.44 -4.06 -9.94
N ASP A 101 21.62 -3.48 -9.90
CA ASP A 101 22.90 -4.16 -9.59
C ASP A 101 23.41 -3.74 -8.20
N GLY A 102 22.87 -2.68 -7.63
CA GLY A 102 23.21 -2.23 -6.30
C GLY A 102 22.19 -1.27 -5.71
N ALA A 103 22.31 -0.99 -4.41
CA ALA A 103 21.42 -0.12 -3.68
C ALA A 103 22.18 0.89 -2.82
N VAL A 104 21.69 2.12 -2.80
CA VAL A 104 22.16 3.19 -1.92
C VAL A 104 21.26 3.22 -0.70
N LEU A 105 21.79 2.85 0.47
CA LEU A 105 21.08 2.88 1.73
C LEU A 105 21.21 4.27 2.37
N VAL A 106 20.10 5.01 2.46
CA VAL A 106 20.10 6.33 3.11
C VAL A 106 19.62 6.23 4.54
N VAL A 107 20.47 6.67 5.48
CA VAL A 107 20.17 6.67 6.90
C VAL A 107 20.26 8.11 7.45
N ASP A 108 19.29 8.50 8.25
CA ASP A 108 19.25 9.82 8.91
C ASP A 108 20.28 9.88 10.04
N ALA A 109 21.16 10.89 10.00
CA ALA A 109 22.22 11.11 10.99
C ALA A 109 21.69 11.37 12.42
N SER A 110 20.42 11.71 12.58
CA SER A 110 19.80 11.97 13.89
C SER A 110 19.02 10.77 14.41
N GLN A 111 18.32 10.04 13.53
CA GLN A 111 17.46 8.93 13.91
C GLN A 111 18.19 7.58 13.89
N GLY A 112 19.14 7.36 12.97
CA GLY A 112 19.85 6.11 12.80
C GLY A 112 19.00 5.04 12.07
N ILE A 113 19.21 3.77 12.41
CA ILE A 113 18.53 2.62 11.80
C ILE A 113 17.10 2.52 12.33
N GLU A 114 16.15 2.27 11.46
CA GLU A 114 14.74 2.02 11.74
C GLU A 114 14.33 0.61 11.25
N ALA A 115 13.17 0.08 11.70
CA ALA A 115 12.73 -1.28 11.36
C ALA A 115 12.66 -1.52 9.84
N GLN A 116 12.10 -0.57 9.08
CA GLN A 116 12.05 -0.63 7.61
C GLN A 116 13.43 -0.55 6.95
N THR A 117 14.41 0.07 7.61
CA THR A 117 15.79 0.09 7.11
C THR A 117 16.33 -1.34 7.02
N LEU A 118 16.15 -2.13 8.09
CA LEU A 118 16.58 -3.52 8.15
C LEU A 118 15.85 -4.36 7.09
N ALA A 119 14.52 -4.27 7.04
CA ALA A 119 13.71 -5.02 6.08
C ALA A 119 14.13 -4.73 4.62
N ASN A 120 14.34 -3.47 4.26
CA ASN A 120 14.77 -3.09 2.92
C ASN A 120 16.18 -3.56 2.59
N VAL A 121 17.10 -3.57 3.57
CA VAL A 121 18.47 -4.10 3.35
C VAL A 121 18.43 -5.60 3.15
N TYR A 122 17.71 -6.36 3.98
CA TYR A 122 17.57 -7.80 3.79
C TYR A 122 16.95 -8.14 2.44
N LEU A 123 15.93 -7.39 2.02
CA LEU A 123 15.32 -7.56 0.71
C LEU A 123 16.31 -7.29 -0.44
N ALA A 124 17.19 -6.28 -0.30
CA ALA A 124 18.24 -6.00 -1.28
C ALA A 124 19.29 -7.11 -1.32
N LEU A 125 19.67 -7.66 -0.16
CA LEU A 125 20.62 -8.78 -0.07
C LEU A 125 20.03 -10.08 -0.64
N ASP A 126 18.74 -10.33 -0.47
CA ASP A 126 18.03 -11.48 -1.09
C ASP A 126 18.05 -11.42 -2.62
N HIS A 127 18.21 -10.22 -3.20
CA HIS A 127 18.39 -10.00 -4.63
C HIS A 127 19.86 -9.94 -5.06
N ASP A 128 20.81 -10.33 -4.21
CA ASP A 128 22.26 -10.30 -4.47
C ASP A 128 22.78 -8.89 -4.86
N LEU A 129 22.20 -7.82 -4.31
CA LEU A 129 22.62 -6.45 -4.59
C LEU A 129 23.79 -6.00 -3.72
N ASP A 130 24.74 -5.28 -4.32
CA ASP A 130 25.76 -4.56 -3.57
C ASP A 130 25.16 -3.32 -2.90
N VAL A 131 25.12 -3.33 -1.56
CA VAL A 131 24.53 -2.23 -0.76
C VAL A 131 25.64 -1.41 -0.11
N PHE A 132 25.54 -0.08 -0.22
CA PHE A 132 26.44 0.79 0.53
C PHE A 132 25.66 1.92 1.23
N PRO A 133 26.03 2.29 2.48
CA PRO A 133 25.34 3.29 3.24
C PRO A 133 25.75 4.73 2.87
N VAL A 134 24.79 5.65 3.04
CA VAL A 134 24.95 7.11 2.97
C VAL A 134 24.27 7.71 4.19
N ILE A 135 24.99 8.52 4.95
CA ILE A 135 24.48 9.17 6.16
C ILE A 135 24.00 10.57 5.80
N ASN A 136 22.71 10.79 5.86
CA ASN A 136 22.04 12.02 5.44
C ASN A 136 21.64 12.91 6.62
N LYS A 137 21.28 14.16 6.32
CA LYS A 137 20.82 15.19 7.26
C LYS A 137 21.87 15.60 8.29
N ILE A 138 23.14 15.63 7.90
CA ILE A 138 24.23 16.11 8.78
C ILE A 138 24.13 17.61 9.13
N ASP A 139 23.24 18.33 8.48
CA ASP A 139 22.90 19.74 8.75
C ASP A 139 22.01 19.93 9.99
N LEU A 140 21.43 18.89 10.54
CA LEU A 140 20.59 18.97 11.72
C LEU A 140 21.42 19.13 13.00
N PRO A 141 20.98 19.95 13.97
CA PRO A 141 21.69 20.11 15.24
C PRO A 141 21.81 18.83 16.07
N SER A 142 20.89 17.87 15.87
CA SER A 142 20.86 16.56 16.53
C SER A 142 21.63 15.48 15.78
N ALA A 143 22.28 15.81 14.66
CA ALA A 143 22.97 14.82 13.85
C ALA A 143 24.24 14.32 14.55
N ASP A 144 24.40 12.98 14.57
CA ASP A 144 25.61 12.29 15.04
C ASP A 144 26.01 11.23 14.00
N PRO A 145 26.70 11.64 12.92
CA PRO A 145 27.05 10.73 11.83
C PRO A 145 27.99 9.60 12.24
N ASP A 146 28.87 9.82 13.24
CA ASP A 146 29.84 8.80 13.65
C ASP A 146 29.16 7.71 14.48
N ARG A 147 28.20 8.07 15.33
CA ARG A 147 27.34 7.12 16.04
C ARG A 147 26.54 6.27 15.05
N VAL A 148 25.91 6.91 14.06
CA VAL A 148 25.09 6.20 13.05
C VAL A 148 25.95 5.30 12.17
N ALA A 149 27.18 5.68 11.84
CA ALA A 149 28.11 4.80 11.12
C ALA A 149 28.42 3.54 11.92
N ALA A 150 28.73 3.68 13.22
CA ALA A 150 28.97 2.53 14.11
C ALA A 150 27.71 1.64 14.24
N GLU A 151 26.52 2.25 14.36
CA GLU A 151 25.24 1.53 14.42
C GLU A 151 25.02 0.69 13.15
N ILE A 152 25.31 1.22 11.95
CA ILE A 152 25.20 0.50 10.68
C ILE A 152 26.16 -0.70 10.64
N GLU A 153 27.39 -0.53 11.09
CA GLU A 153 28.38 -1.62 11.13
C GLU A 153 27.99 -2.71 12.13
N ASP A 154 27.54 -2.34 13.32
CA ASP A 154 27.19 -3.27 14.38
C ASP A 154 25.88 -4.04 14.12
N VAL A 155 24.86 -3.37 13.56
CA VAL A 155 23.52 -3.93 13.40
C VAL A 155 23.33 -4.61 12.04
N ILE A 156 23.81 -3.98 10.97
CA ILE A 156 23.61 -4.46 9.60
C ILE A 156 24.82 -5.25 9.10
N GLY A 157 26.03 -4.91 9.60
CA GLY A 157 27.28 -5.49 9.15
C GLY A 157 27.81 -4.89 7.82
N LEU A 158 27.31 -3.71 7.41
CA LEU A 158 27.80 -2.98 6.26
C LEU A 158 28.93 -2.02 6.68
N GLU A 159 30.02 -1.97 5.90
CA GLU A 159 31.09 -0.98 6.13
C GLU A 159 30.55 0.44 5.99
N ALA A 160 30.54 1.21 7.08
CA ALA A 160 29.99 2.56 7.14
C ALA A 160 31.01 3.63 7.55
N HIS A 161 32.23 3.23 7.94
CA HIS A 161 33.29 4.14 8.38
C HIS A 161 33.58 5.22 7.31
N ASP A 162 33.68 4.81 6.05
CA ASP A 162 33.93 5.68 4.90
C ASP A 162 32.63 6.05 4.14
N ALA A 163 31.47 5.90 4.77
CA ALA A 163 30.21 6.25 4.15
C ALA A 163 30.13 7.77 3.88
N PRO A 164 29.62 8.19 2.71
CA PRO A 164 29.37 9.61 2.44
C PRO A 164 28.45 10.23 3.49
N LYS A 165 28.91 11.32 4.12
CA LYS A 165 28.16 12.10 5.11
C LYS A 165 27.62 13.35 4.43
N ILE A 166 26.32 13.41 4.19
CA ILE A 166 25.70 14.38 3.31
C ILE A 166 24.55 15.17 3.96
N SER A 167 24.21 16.27 3.33
CA SER A 167 22.89 16.89 3.46
C SER A 167 22.25 16.99 2.08
N ALA A 168 21.30 16.10 1.79
CA ALA A 168 20.54 16.15 0.55
C ALA A 168 19.77 17.46 0.42
N LYS A 169 19.26 18.01 1.54
CA LYS A 169 18.56 19.30 1.56
C LYS A 169 19.41 20.45 1.07
N THR A 170 20.64 20.55 1.52
CA THR A 170 21.56 21.66 1.15
C THR A 170 22.44 21.35 -0.06
N GLY A 171 22.48 20.08 -0.50
CA GLY A 171 23.36 19.61 -1.57
C GLY A 171 24.82 19.37 -1.14
N LEU A 172 25.09 19.42 0.18
CA LEU A 172 26.43 19.22 0.73
C LEU A 172 26.88 17.78 0.51
N ASN A 173 28.11 17.60 -0.01
CA ASN A 173 28.79 16.32 -0.22
C ASN A 173 28.05 15.31 -1.14
N VAL A 174 27.03 15.73 -1.88
CA VAL A 174 26.27 14.82 -2.78
C VAL A 174 27.19 14.24 -3.89
N GLU A 175 28.23 14.96 -4.30
CA GLU A 175 29.22 14.46 -5.27
C GLU A 175 29.95 13.20 -4.77
N GLU A 176 30.16 13.07 -3.46
CA GLU A 176 30.76 11.87 -2.87
C GLU A 176 29.88 10.64 -3.08
N VAL A 177 28.55 10.81 -3.04
CA VAL A 177 27.61 9.74 -3.35
C VAL A 177 27.68 9.32 -4.81
N LEU A 178 27.77 10.28 -5.74
CA LEU A 178 27.91 10.00 -7.17
C LEU A 178 29.21 9.23 -7.49
N GLU A 179 30.31 9.61 -6.87
CA GLU A 179 31.58 8.86 -6.99
C GLU A 179 31.48 7.48 -6.33
N ALA A 180 30.82 7.38 -5.17
CA ALA A 180 30.60 6.07 -4.53
C ALA A 180 29.77 5.14 -5.41
N ILE A 181 28.73 5.63 -6.09
CA ILE A 181 27.96 4.85 -7.07
C ILE A 181 28.85 4.32 -8.18
N VAL A 182 29.75 5.14 -8.74
CA VAL A 182 30.70 4.68 -9.79
C VAL A 182 31.59 3.55 -9.32
N HIS A 183 32.08 3.62 -8.05
CA HIS A 183 33.10 2.69 -7.56
C HIS A 183 32.52 1.47 -6.82
N LYS A 184 31.41 1.61 -6.10
CA LYS A 184 30.83 0.57 -5.25
C LYS A 184 29.74 -0.25 -5.92
N ILE A 185 29.03 0.32 -6.91
CA ILE A 185 28.03 -0.46 -7.68
C ILE A 185 28.70 -1.10 -8.88
N PRO A 186 28.57 -2.42 -9.07
CA PRO A 186 29.17 -3.12 -10.19
C PRO A 186 28.51 -2.72 -11.52
N ALA A 187 29.23 -2.91 -12.59
CA ALA A 187 28.67 -2.87 -13.93
C ALA A 187 27.75 -4.08 -14.15
N PRO A 188 26.63 -3.93 -14.88
CA PRO A 188 25.73 -5.05 -15.16
C PRO A 188 26.45 -6.15 -15.95
N LYS A 189 26.06 -7.39 -15.69
CA LYS A 189 26.53 -8.58 -16.40
C LYS A 189 25.61 -8.86 -17.60
N GLY A 190 26.01 -9.77 -18.48
CA GLY A 190 25.23 -10.27 -19.62
C GLY A 190 25.97 -10.12 -20.95
N ASP A 191 25.61 -10.99 -21.93
CA ASP A 191 26.16 -10.98 -23.28
C ASP A 191 25.14 -10.38 -24.27
N PRO A 192 25.44 -9.22 -24.91
CA PRO A 192 24.54 -8.61 -25.89
C PRO A 192 24.26 -9.50 -27.14
N LYS A 193 25.03 -10.56 -27.35
CA LYS A 193 24.87 -11.49 -28.47
C LYS A 193 24.12 -12.78 -28.13
N ALA A 194 23.83 -12.99 -26.84
CA ALA A 194 23.03 -14.10 -26.38
C ALA A 194 21.56 -13.99 -26.84
N PRO A 195 20.77 -15.06 -26.77
CA PRO A 195 19.31 -14.97 -26.94
C PRO A 195 18.72 -13.97 -25.98
N LEU A 196 17.77 -13.17 -26.45
CA LEU A 196 17.13 -12.10 -25.63
C LEU A 196 16.48 -12.67 -24.38
N GLN A 197 16.85 -12.12 -23.24
CA GLN A 197 16.16 -12.26 -21.96
C GLN A 197 16.00 -10.88 -21.33
N ALA A 198 14.77 -10.36 -21.30
CA ALA A 198 14.47 -9.11 -20.62
C ALA A 198 13.42 -9.34 -19.53
N LEU A 199 13.72 -8.90 -18.31
CA LEU A 199 12.84 -8.99 -17.15
C LEU A 199 11.86 -7.81 -17.17
N ILE A 200 10.57 -8.07 -17.11
CA ILE A 200 9.53 -7.04 -16.94
C ILE A 200 9.45 -6.69 -15.45
N PHE A 201 9.88 -5.49 -15.06
CA PHE A 201 9.76 -5.06 -13.67
C PHE A 201 8.53 -4.18 -13.41
N ASP A 202 8.00 -3.51 -14.45
CA ASP A 202 6.75 -2.75 -14.37
C ASP A 202 6.10 -2.62 -15.75
N SER A 203 4.87 -2.11 -15.80
CA SER A 203 4.18 -1.76 -17.04
C SER A 203 3.18 -0.63 -16.82
N VAL A 204 2.94 0.16 -17.86
CA VAL A 204 1.95 1.24 -17.86
C VAL A 204 1.09 1.14 -19.10
N TYR A 205 -0.20 1.36 -18.96
CA TYR A 205 -1.10 1.46 -20.09
C TYR A 205 -1.23 2.91 -20.56
N ASP A 206 -0.92 3.13 -21.82
CA ASP A 206 -1.13 4.40 -22.50
C ASP A 206 -2.23 4.23 -23.56
N SER A 207 -3.18 5.17 -23.62
CA SER A 207 -4.33 5.08 -24.53
C SER A 207 -3.95 5.12 -26.02
N TYR A 208 -2.76 5.63 -26.34
CA TYR A 208 -2.27 5.77 -27.72
C TYR A 208 -1.25 4.69 -28.08
N LYS A 209 -0.33 4.36 -27.16
CA LYS A 209 0.77 3.40 -27.39
C LYS A 209 0.42 1.97 -26.97
N GLY A 210 -0.69 1.76 -26.27
CA GLY A 210 -1.03 0.49 -25.63
C GLY A 210 -0.19 0.24 -24.38
N VAL A 211 0.14 -1.01 -24.12
CA VAL A 211 1.00 -1.35 -22.98
C VAL A 211 2.44 -0.95 -23.26
N ILE A 212 3.02 -0.16 -22.36
CA ILE A 212 4.44 0.18 -22.32
C ILE A 212 5.09 -0.72 -21.27
N ILE A 213 5.96 -1.61 -21.68
CA ILE A 213 6.66 -2.56 -20.83
C ILE A 213 7.93 -1.89 -20.30
N PHE A 214 8.13 -1.86 -18.99
CA PHE A 214 9.38 -1.44 -18.36
C PHE A 214 10.22 -2.69 -18.12
N CYS A 215 11.41 -2.73 -18.70
CA CYS A 215 12.23 -3.90 -18.63
C CYS A 215 13.71 -3.60 -18.36
N ARG A 216 14.38 -4.60 -17.77
CA ARG A 216 15.82 -4.72 -17.74
C ARG A 216 16.23 -5.85 -18.68
N VAL A 217 17.08 -5.54 -19.64
CA VAL A 217 17.68 -6.55 -20.52
C VAL A 217 18.81 -7.24 -19.76
N MET A 218 18.65 -8.53 -19.47
CA MET A 218 19.66 -9.34 -18.80
C MET A 218 20.64 -9.92 -19.81
N GLU A 219 20.12 -10.46 -20.93
CA GLU A 219 20.90 -11.05 -22.01
C GLU A 219 20.35 -10.61 -23.36
N GLY A 220 21.20 -10.55 -24.37
CA GLY A 220 20.80 -10.27 -25.74
C GLY A 220 20.59 -8.77 -26.01
N THR A 221 19.87 -8.50 -27.10
CA THR A 221 19.57 -7.14 -27.56
C THR A 221 18.18 -7.11 -28.18
N VAL A 222 17.41 -6.07 -27.86
CA VAL A 222 16.10 -5.80 -28.45
C VAL A 222 16.09 -4.46 -29.17
N LYS A 223 15.46 -4.41 -30.32
CA LYS A 223 15.34 -3.21 -31.17
C LYS A 223 13.98 -3.16 -31.87
N LYS A 224 13.66 -2.04 -32.46
CA LYS A 224 12.46 -1.92 -33.30
C LYS A 224 12.42 -3.01 -34.37
N GLY A 225 11.25 -3.66 -34.52
CA GLY A 225 11.02 -4.76 -35.46
C GLY A 225 11.45 -6.13 -34.94
N THR A 226 11.95 -6.25 -33.71
CA THR A 226 12.23 -7.56 -33.10
C THR A 226 10.90 -8.25 -32.78
N PRO A 227 10.68 -9.49 -33.27
CA PRO A 227 9.52 -10.26 -32.87
C PRO A 227 9.74 -10.79 -31.44
N ILE A 228 8.94 -10.35 -30.52
CA ILE A 228 9.05 -10.74 -29.09
C ILE A 228 7.95 -11.68 -28.68
N ARG A 229 8.28 -12.51 -27.68
CA ARG A 229 7.35 -13.41 -27.04
C ARG A 229 7.43 -13.26 -25.53
N MET A 230 6.25 -13.13 -24.89
CA MET A 230 6.09 -13.20 -23.44
C MET A 230 6.12 -14.66 -23.00
N MET A 231 7.06 -15.06 -22.16
CA MET A 231 7.25 -16.49 -21.86
C MET A 231 6.14 -17.07 -20.97
N ALA A 232 5.55 -16.29 -20.05
CA ALA A 232 4.50 -16.77 -19.17
C ALA A 232 3.13 -16.82 -19.84
N THR A 233 2.80 -15.84 -20.69
CA THR A 233 1.49 -15.75 -21.34
C THR A 233 1.51 -16.37 -22.74
N GLY A 234 2.68 -16.51 -23.36
CA GLY A 234 2.85 -16.99 -24.73
C GLY A 234 2.44 -15.97 -25.81
N ALA A 235 2.09 -14.73 -25.43
CA ALA A 235 1.73 -13.68 -26.37
C ALA A 235 2.94 -13.29 -27.23
N GLU A 236 2.74 -13.14 -28.53
CA GLU A 236 3.76 -12.75 -29.50
C GLU A 236 3.36 -11.42 -30.15
N GLU A 237 4.31 -10.50 -30.22
CA GLU A 237 4.12 -9.16 -30.78
C GLU A 237 5.42 -8.67 -31.44
N GLU A 238 5.31 -7.66 -32.30
CA GLU A 238 6.48 -7.01 -32.90
C GLU A 238 6.79 -5.69 -32.17
N VAL A 239 8.05 -5.46 -31.83
CA VAL A 239 8.50 -4.24 -31.16
C VAL A 239 8.33 -3.03 -32.08
N VAL A 240 7.55 -2.07 -31.66
CA VAL A 240 7.31 -0.81 -32.35
C VAL A 240 8.37 0.24 -32.02
N GLU A 241 8.71 0.35 -30.74
CA GLU A 241 9.68 1.31 -30.23
C GLU A 241 10.37 0.76 -29.00
N VAL A 242 11.64 1.07 -28.84
CA VAL A 242 12.42 0.87 -27.60
C VAL A 242 13.03 2.19 -27.18
N GLY A 243 13.26 2.36 -25.88
CA GLY A 243 13.85 3.59 -25.38
C GLY A 243 14.20 3.51 -23.90
N TYR A 244 14.60 4.64 -23.35
CA TYR A 244 14.96 4.80 -21.95
C TYR A 244 14.16 5.93 -21.28
N PHE A 245 14.24 6.00 -19.97
CA PHE A 245 13.45 6.94 -19.16
C PHE A 245 14.22 8.25 -18.98
N GLY A 246 13.60 9.37 -19.39
CA GLY A 246 14.00 10.71 -18.98
C GLY A 246 13.22 11.16 -17.73
N ALA A 247 13.44 12.38 -17.28
CA ALA A 247 12.63 12.95 -16.21
C ALA A 247 11.19 13.21 -16.73
N GLY A 248 10.26 12.35 -16.35
CA GLY A 248 8.85 12.43 -16.74
C GLY A 248 8.56 12.18 -18.23
N GLN A 249 9.49 11.63 -19.01
CA GLN A 249 9.28 11.38 -20.43
C GLN A 249 9.99 10.11 -20.94
N PHE A 250 9.45 9.53 -22.01
CA PHE A 250 10.02 8.38 -22.71
C PHE A 250 10.90 8.86 -23.87
N ILE A 251 12.17 8.46 -23.88
CA ILE A 251 13.15 8.88 -24.91
C ILE A 251 13.49 7.67 -25.79
N PRO A 252 13.09 7.67 -27.07
CA PRO A 252 13.39 6.59 -27.99
C PRO A 252 14.89 6.40 -28.21
N CYS A 253 15.32 5.14 -28.43
CA CYS A 253 16.67 4.81 -28.81
C CYS A 253 16.67 3.72 -29.90
N ASP A 254 17.85 3.42 -30.45
CA ASP A 254 17.97 2.45 -31.54
C ASP A 254 17.81 1.00 -31.04
N GLU A 255 18.39 0.71 -29.87
CA GLU A 255 18.35 -0.63 -29.26
C GLU A 255 18.55 -0.57 -27.74
N LEU A 256 18.10 -1.62 -27.06
CA LEU A 256 18.43 -1.93 -25.67
C LEU A 256 19.21 -3.23 -25.65
N ALA A 257 20.45 -3.18 -25.16
CA ALA A 257 21.35 -4.32 -25.03
C ALA A 257 21.44 -4.82 -23.58
N ALA A 258 22.08 -5.98 -23.38
CA ALA A 258 22.31 -6.55 -22.06
C ALA A 258 22.87 -5.53 -21.07
N GLY A 259 22.30 -5.48 -19.87
CA GLY A 259 22.62 -4.51 -18.81
C GLY A 259 21.83 -3.20 -18.85
N MET A 260 21.07 -2.92 -19.90
CA MET A 260 20.29 -1.69 -20.01
C MET A 260 18.90 -1.81 -19.36
N VAL A 261 18.47 -0.72 -18.74
CA VAL A 261 17.12 -0.50 -18.27
C VAL A 261 16.41 0.43 -19.24
N GLY A 262 15.19 0.09 -19.63
CA GLY A 262 14.43 0.88 -20.57
C GLY A 262 12.99 0.38 -20.74
N TYR A 263 12.35 0.84 -21.82
CA TYR A 263 10.98 0.45 -22.14
C TYR A 263 10.86 -0.15 -23.55
N ILE A 264 9.85 -0.99 -23.71
CA ILE A 264 9.45 -1.60 -24.99
C ILE A 264 7.97 -1.28 -25.23
N THR A 265 7.61 -0.84 -26.44
CA THR A 265 6.23 -0.79 -26.91
C THR A 265 6.05 -1.76 -28.06
N ALA A 266 4.97 -2.53 -28.04
CA ALA A 266 4.68 -3.55 -29.04
C ALA A 266 3.20 -3.58 -29.45
N SER A 267 2.49 -2.44 -29.30
CA SER A 267 1.04 -2.29 -29.62
C SER A 267 0.14 -3.33 -28.93
N ILE A 268 0.54 -3.82 -27.78
CA ILE A 268 -0.22 -4.77 -27.00
C ILE A 268 -1.50 -4.10 -26.49
N LYS A 269 -2.64 -4.62 -26.91
CA LYS A 269 -3.96 -4.04 -26.59
C LYS A 269 -4.55 -4.67 -25.35
N ASN A 270 -4.28 -5.96 -25.12
CA ASN A 270 -4.78 -6.68 -23.98
C ASN A 270 -3.68 -6.73 -22.91
N VAL A 271 -3.92 -6.08 -21.81
CA VAL A 271 -2.94 -5.96 -20.72
C VAL A 271 -2.71 -7.28 -20.01
N ARG A 272 -3.65 -8.20 -20.06
CA ARG A 272 -3.48 -9.56 -19.53
C ARG A 272 -2.39 -10.36 -20.25
N ASP A 273 -1.95 -9.90 -21.43
CA ASP A 273 -0.89 -10.52 -22.22
C ASP A 273 0.51 -10.15 -21.69
N THR A 274 0.62 -9.12 -20.84
CA THR A 274 1.85 -8.75 -20.14
C THR A 274 1.69 -8.94 -18.64
N ARG A 275 2.65 -9.61 -18.02
CA ARG A 275 2.68 -9.75 -16.56
C ARG A 275 4.00 -9.23 -16.03
N VAL A 276 3.94 -8.47 -14.96
CA VAL A 276 5.14 -8.07 -14.22
C VAL A 276 5.83 -9.32 -13.67
N GLY A 277 7.15 -9.41 -13.86
CA GLY A 277 7.94 -10.60 -13.55
C GLY A 277 8.05 -11.62 -14.69
N ASP A 278 7.38 -11.39 -15.82
CA ASP A 278 7.55 -12.22 -17.01
C ASP A 278 8.87 -11.92 -17.73
N THR A 279 9.29 -12.85 -18.56
CA THR A 279 10.48 -12.74 -19.41
C THR A 279 10.06 -12.48 -20.84
N VAL A 280 10.62 -11.43 -21.43
CA VAL A 280 10.51 -11.15 -22.86
C VAL A 280 11.69 -11.81 -23.57
N THR A 281 11.41 -12.59 -24.61
CA THR A 281 12.42 -13.21 -25.46
C THR A 281 12.15 -12.92 -26.94
N ASP A 282 13.16 -13.12 -27.80
CA ASP A 282 12.99 -13.06 -29.26
C ASP A 282 12.30 -14.36 -29.73
N SER A 283 11.13 -14.25 -30.36
CA SER A 283 10.37 -15.41 -30.83
C SER A 283 11.09 -16.18 -31.94
N SER A 284 12.00 -15.53 -32.68
CA SER A 284 12.82 -16.18 -33.72
C SER A 284 14.05 -16.89 -33.16
N ASN A 285 14.52 -16.49 -31.99
CA ASN A 285 15.67 -17.11 -31.28
C ASN A 285 15.40 -17.09 -29.76
N PRO A 286 14.44 -17.90 -29.27
CA PRO A 286 14.02 -17.86 -27.89
C PRO A 286 15.10 -18.35 -26.93
N CYS A 287 15.16 -17.76 -25.75
CA CYS A 287 15.99 -18.21 -24.65
C CYS A 287 15.52 -19.58 -24.13
N ALA A 288 16.44 -20.33 -23.52
CA ALA A 288 16.17 -21.70 -23.05
C ALA A 288 15.21 -21.77 -21.85
N ALA A 289 15.21 -20.76 -20.96
CA ALA A 289 14.40 -20.74 -19.76
C ALA A 289 14.01 -19.30 -19.42
N PRO A 290 12.83 -19.08 -18.79
CA PRO A 290 12.49 -17.78 -18.26
C PRO A 290 13.39 -17.39 -17.08
N LEU A 291 13.52 -16.10 -16.85
CA LEU A 291 14.12 -15.57 -15.62
C LEU A 291 13.25 -15.93 -14.40
N PRO A 292 13.83 -16.02 -13.20
CA PRO A 292 13.03 -16.13 -11.99
C PRO A 292 12.03 -14.99 -11.92
N GLY A 293 10.74 -15.33 -11.92
CA GLY A 293 9.67 -14.35 -11.78
C GLY A 293 9.46 -13.92 -10.32
N TYR A 294 8.61 -12.93 -10.12
CA TYR A 294 8.24 -12.50 -8.78
C TYR A 294 7.26 -13.46 -8.11
N LYS A 295 7.32 -13.54 -6.78
CA LYS A 295 6.31 -14.25 -6.00
C LYS A 295 4.96 -13.59 -6.25
N LYS A 296 3.90 -14.40 -6.40
CA LYS A 296 2.54 -13.88 -6.50
C LYS A 296 2.17 -13.18 -5.19
N VAL A 297 1.75 -11.94 -5.29
CA VAL A 297 1.30 -11.20 -4.12
C VAL A 297 -0.12 -11.61 -3.76
N THR A 298 -0.34 -11.85 -2.49
CA THR A 298 -1.67 -12.13 -1.94
C THR A 298 -2.14 -10.91 -1.18
N PRO A 299 -3.29 -10.34 -1.52
CA PRO A 299 -3.86 -9.24 -0.76
C PRO A 299 -4.07 -9.64 0.70
N MET A 300 -3.80 -8.70 1.62
CA MET A 300 -3.96 -8.93 3.06
C MET A 300 -5.23 -8.27 3.61
N VAL A 301 -5.67 -7.18 2.99
CA VAL A 301 -6.82 -6.39 3.42
C VAL A 301 -7.88 -6.42 2.32
N TYR A 302 -9.11 -6.65 2.70
CA TYR A 302 -10.25 -6.68 1.78
C TYR A 302 -11.34 -5.73 2.22
N CYS A 303 -11.92 -4.97 1.28
CA CYS A 303 -13.14 -4.22 1.52
C CYS A 303 -14.05 -4.23 0.28
N GLY A 304 -15.33 -3.95 0.47
CA GLY A 304 -16.26 -3.70 -0.62
C GLY A 304 -16.19 -2.25 -1.06
N LEU A 305 -16.11 -2.02 -2.38
CA LEU A 305 -16.21 -0.70 -3.00
C LEU A 305 -17.52 -0.62 -3.78
N TYR A 306 -18.35 0.34 -3.44
CA TYR A 306 -19.65 0.55 -4.07
C TYR A 306 -19.75 1.98 -4.58
N PRO A 307 -20.32 2.21 -5.78
CA PRO A 307 -20.59 3.57 -6.21
C PRO A 307 -21.76 4.14 -5.41
N ALA A 308 -21.65 5.36 -4.91
CA ALA A 308 -22.73 6.05 -4.20
C ALA A 308 -23.98 6.20 -5.10
N ASP A 309 -23.78 6.36 -6.42
CA ASP A 309 -24.83 6.26 -7.43
C ASP A 309 -24.73 4.90 -8.14
N GLY A 310 -25.69 4.00 -7.91
CA GLY A 310 -25.72 2.67 -8.51
C GLY A 310 -25.71 2.65 -10.05
N ALA A 311 -26.07 3.75 -10.70
CA ALA A 311 -25.95 3.90 -12.16
C ALA A 311 -24.48 3.89 -12.64
N LYS A 312 -23.53 4.24 -11.77
CA LYS A 312 -22.08 4.28 -12.07
C LYS A 312 -21.35 2.94 -11.87
N TYR A 313 -22.05 1.83 -11.66
CA TYR A 313 -21.42 0.50 -11.49
C TYR A 313 -20.46 0.13 -12.64
N ASN A 314 -20.87 0.38 -13.89
CA ASN A 314 -20.01 0.10 -15.05
C ASN A 314 -18.80 1.03 -15.11
N ASP A 315 -18.94 2.28 -14.69
CA ASP A 315 -17.83 3.25 -14.64
C ASP A 315 -16.81 2.80 -13.59
N LEU A 316 -17.27 2.33 -12.43
CA LEU A 316 -16.39 1.76 -11.39
C LEU A 316 -15.66 0.52 -11.88
N ARG A 317 -16.35 -0.41 -12.57
CA ARG A 317 -15.72 -1.59 -13.17
C ARG A 317 -14.60 -1.17 -14.13
N ASP A 318 -14.89 -0.26 -15.06
CA ASP A 318 -13.95 0.18 -16.07
C ASP A 318 -12.76 0.94 -15.47
N ALA A 319 -12.99 1.67 -14.37
CA ALA A 319 -11.94 2.34 -13.60
C ALA A 319 -11.03 1.33 -12.88
N LEU A 320 -11.61 0.34 -12.17
CA LEU A 320 -10.85 -0.74 -11.51
C LEU A 320 -10.03 -1.54 -12.52
N GLU A 321 -10.61 -1.86 -13.68
CA GLU A 321 -9.90 -2.54 -14.76
C GLU A 321 -8.68 -1.73 -15.23
N LYS A 322 -8.83 -0.43 -15.44
CA LYS A 322 -7.71 0.46 -15.80
C LYS A 322 -6.67 0.59 -14.69
N LEU A 323 -7.08 0.71 -13.43
CA LEU A 323 -6.14 0.76 -12.30
C LEU A 323 -5.34 -0.53 -12.17
N GLN A 324 -5.98 -1.69 -12.31
CA GLN A 324 -5.30 -3.00 -12.26
C GLN A 324 -4.21 -3.15 -13.33
N LEU A 325 -4.31 -2.41 -14.45
CA LEU A 325 -3.29 -2.38 -15.49
C LEU A 325 -1.99 -1.74 -15.02
N ASN A 326 -2.12 -0.75 -14.15
CA ASN A 326 -1.00 0.01 -13.60
C ASN A 326 -0.59 -0.48 -12.22
N ASP A 327 -1.43 -1.30 -11.58
CA ASP A 327 -1.20 -1.87 -10.26
C ASP A 327 -1.57 -3.35 -10.24
N ALA A 328 -0.58 -4.20 -10.48
CA ALA A 328 -0.76 -5.65 -10.54
C ALA A 328 -1.10 -6.30 -9.18
N SER A 329 -1.00 -5.55 -8.08
CA SER A 329 -1.34 -6.01 -6.73
C SER A 329 -2.83 -5.86 -6.41
N LEU A 330 -3.55 -5.00 -7.15
CA LEU A 330 -4.98 -4.79 -6.98
C LEU A 330 -5.77 -6.02 -7.45
N PHE A 331 -6.51 -6.60 -6.54
CA PHE A 331 -7.46 -7.68 -6.80
C PHE A 331 -8.89 -7.13 -6.68
N TYR A 332 -9.79 -7.53 -7.55
CA TYR A 332 -11.21 -7.23 -7.42
C TYR A 332 -12.10 -8.31 -8.04
N GLU A 333 -13.26 -8.51 -7.45
CA GLU A 333 -14.32 -9.40 -7.94
C GLU A 333 -15.69 -8.77 -7.72
N PRO A 334 -16.70 -9.06 -8.57
CA PRO A 334 -18.04 -8.53 -8.39
C PRO A 334 -18.65 -8.97 -7.04
N GLU A 335 -19.27 -8.03 -6.35
CA GLU A 335 -19.98 -8.28 -5.09
C GLU A 335 -21.34 -7.59 -5.11
N THR A 336 -22.27 -8.12 -4.33
CA THR A 336 -23.61 -7.53 -4.14
C THR A 336 -23.92 -7.43 -2.66
N SER A 337 -24.28 -6.24 -2.21
CA SER A 337 -24.80 -5.98 -0.87
C SER A 337 -26.30 -5.71 -0.94
N VAL A 338 -27.04 -6.19 0.03
CA VAL A 338 -28.49 -5.91 0.14
C VAL A 338 -28.71 -4.42 0.39
N ALA A 339 -27.82 -3.78 1.17
CA ALA A 339 -27.92 -2.38 1.53
C ALA A 339 -27.35 -1.42 0.46
N LEU A 340 -26.24 -1.81 -0.22
CA LEU A 340 -25.48 -0.93 -1.12
C LEU A 340 -25.66 -1.25 -2.62
N GLY A 341 -26.32 -2.37 -2.95
CA GLY A 341 -26.51 -2.82 -4.32
C GLY A 341 -25.27 -3.49 -4.91
N PHE A 342 -24.96 -3.20 -6.18
CA PHE A 342 -23.85 -3.80 -6.91
C PHE A 342 -22.55 -3.04 -6.71
N GLY A 343 -21.48 -3.75 -6.41
CA GLY A 343 -20.14 -3.22 -6.21
C GLY A 343 -19.06 -4.27 -6.48
N PHE A 344 -17.90 -4.06 -5.89
CA PHE A 344 -16.76 -4.97 -6.04
C PHE A 344 -16.10 -5.23 -4.69
N ARG A 345 -15.80 -6.49 -4.42
CA ARG A 345 -14.89 -6.89 -3.35
C ARG A 345 -13.47 -6.71 -3.82
N CYS A 346 -12.74 -5.78 -3.20
CA CYS A 346 -11.37 -5.46 -3.57
C CYS A 346 -10.39 -5.94 -2.51
N GLY A 347 -9.23 -6.42 -2.96
CA GLY A 347 -8.12 -6.85 -2.12
C GLY A 347 -6.91 -5.93 -2.28
N PHE A 348 -6.30 -5.54 -1.17
CA PHE A 348 -5.22 -4.58 -1.06
C PHE A 348 -4.05 -5.14 -0.26
N LEU A 349 -2.86 -4.56 -0.44
CA LEU A 349 -1.65 -4.94 0.32
C LEU A 349 -1.73 -4.49 1.78
N GLY A 350 -2.34 -3.33 2.03
CA GLY A 350 -2.53 -2.73 3.34
C GLY A 350 -3.53 -1.58 3.29
N LEU A 351 -3.67 -0.84 4.39
CA LEU A 351 -4.60 0.30 4.44
C LEU A 351 -4.15 1.46 3.56
N LEU A 352 -2.86 1.79 3.57
CA LEU A 352 -2.36 2.89 2.74
C LEU A 352 -2.61 2.62 1.25
N HIS A 353 -2.44 1.35 0.83
CA HIS A 353 -2.76 0.94 -0.54
C HIS A 353 -4.27 1.12 -0.84
N LEU A 354 -5.15 0.74 0.11
CA LEU A 354 -6.60 0.95 -0.03
C LEU A 354 -6.94 2.44 -0.20
N GLU A 355 -6.44 3.29 0.69
CA GLU A 355 -6.68 4.74 0.64
C GLU A 355 -6.23 5.36 -0.68
N ILE A 356 -5.05 4.97 -1.18
CA ILE A 356 -4.52 5.46 -2.44
C ILE A 356 -5.41 5.04 -3.62
N ILE A 357 -5.84 3.78 -3.67
CA ILE A 357 -6.73 3.31 -4.73
C ILE A 357 -8.08 4.02 -4.68
N GLN A 358 -8.63 4.22 -3.48
CA GLN A 358 -9.88 4.97 -3.29
C GLN A 358 -9.74 6.42 -3.78
N GLU A 359 -8.73 7.15 -3.31
CA GLU A 359 -8.49 8.53 -3.75
C GLU A 359 -8.24 8.63 -5.26
N ARG A 360 -7.56 7.65 -5.87
CA ARG A 360 -7.38 7.60 -7.31
C ARG A 360 -8.69 7.41 -8.06
N LEU A 361 -9.57 6.50 -7.58
CA LEU A 361 -10.91 6.30 -8.16
C LEU A 361 -11.75 7.58 -8.06
N GLU A 362 -11.68 8.29 -6.95
CA GLU A 362 -12.40 9.55 -6.75
C GLU A 362 -11.86 10.68 -7.62
N ARG A 363 -10.53 10.89 -7.65
CA ARG A 363 -9.90 12.03 -8.34
C ARG A 363 -9.70 11.82 -9.84
N GLU A 364 -9.20 10.65 -10.25
CA GLU A 364 -8.87 10.37 -11.65
C GLU A 364 -10.11 9.98 -12.48
N TYR A 365 -11.10 9.32 -11.83
CA TYR A 365 -12.30 8.79 -12.50
C TYR A 365 -13.60 9.48 -12.09
N ASN A 366 -13.53 10.44 -11.16
CA ASN A 366 -14.68 11.22 -10.67
C ASN A 366 -15.83 10.34 -10.17
N LEU A 367 -15.48 9.33 -9.35
CA LEU A 367 -16.40 8.38 -8.73
C LEU A 367 -16.59 8.75 -7.26
N ASP A 368 -17.83 8.89 -6.82
CA ASP A 368 -18.17 8.93 -5.40
C ASP A 368 -18.34 7.50 -4.93
N LEU A 369 -17.56 7.10 -3.92
CA LEU A 369 -17.48 5.72 -3.47
C LEU A 369 -17.98 5.57 -2.03
N VAL A 370 -18.59 4.43 -1.77
CA VAL A 370 -18.90 3.94 -0.42
C VAL A 370 -18.04 2.71 -0.18
N THR A 371 -17.25 2.74 0.89
CA THR A 371 -16.38 1.63 1.27
C THR A 371 -16.94 0.90 2.49
N THR A 372 -16.87 -0.43 2.49
CA THR A 372 -17.19 -1.20 3.70
C THR A 372 -15.97 -1.21 4.62
N ALA A 373 -16.17 -1.56 5.90
CA ALA A 373 -15.07 -1.71 6.84
C ALA A 373 -14.01 -2.69 6.27
N PRO A 374 -12.72 -2.31 6.24
CA PRO A 374 -11.65 -3.20 5.83
C PRO A 374 -11.58 -4.42 6.74
N GLY A 375 -11.29 -5.57 6.20
CA GLY A 375 -11.17 -6.82 6.93
C GLY A 375 -10.05 -7.69 6.38
N VAL A 376 -9.72 -8.74 7.10
CA VAL A 376 -8.74 -9.74 6.70
C VAL A 376 -9.39 -10.98 6.13
N VAL A 377 -8.62 -11.85 5.51
CA VAL A 377 -9.08 -13.17 5.09
C VAL A 377 -9.06 -14.10 6.30
N TYR A 378 -10.18 -14.72 6.61
CA TYR A 378 -10.28 -15.77 7.62
C TYR A 378 -10.36 -17.13 6.95
N ARG A 379 -9.85 -18.18 7.61
CA ARG A 379 -10.06 -19.56 7.19
C ARG A 379 -11.11 -20.21 8.08
N VAL A 380 -12.17 -20.69 7.45
CA VAL A 380 -13.27 -21.36 8.13
C VAL A 380 -13.20 -22.84 7.80
N HIS A 381 -12.99 -23.65 8.83
CA HIS A 381 -13.00 -25.11 8.72
C HIS A 381 -14.40 -25.62 9.06
N LYS A 382 -15.03 -26.26 8.09
CA LYS A 382 -16.37 -26.83 8.26
C LYS A 382 -16.30 -28.20 8.89
N THR A 383 -17.39 -28.61 9.56
CA THR A 383 -17.58 -29.95 10.13
C THR A 383 -17.51 -31.06 9.06
N THR A 384 -17.67 -30.69 7.79
CA THR A 384 -17.51 -31.60 6.63
C THR A 384 -16.06 -31.87 6.26
N GLY A 385 -15.08 -31.17 6.87
CA GLY A 385 -13.67 -31.22 6.53
C GLY A 385 -13.25 -30.28 5.39
N GLU A 386 -14.17 -29.50 4.85
CA GLU A 386 -13.90 -28.46 3.85
C GLU A 386 -13.33 -27.22 4.53
N MET A 387 -12.28 -26.60 3.97
CA MET A 387 -11.75 -25.30 4.37
C MET A 387 -12.12 -24.26 3.33
N ILE A 388 -12.71 -23.15 3.76
CA ILE A 388 -13.05 -22.01 2.90
C ILE A 388 -12.30 -20.76 3.37
N GLU A 389 -11.83 -19.94 2.43
CA GLU A 389 -11.31 -18.62 2.71
C GLU A 389 -12.46 -17.60 2.67
N LEU A 390 -12.62 -16.88 3.77
CA LEU A 390 -13.69 -15.93 3.99
C LEU A 390 -13.15 -14.51 3.91
N THR A 391 -13.50 -13.80 2.87
CA THR A 391 -13.14 -12.38 2.65
C THR A 391 -14.27 -11.43 3.04
N ASN A 392 -15.53 -11.90 2.95
CA ASN A 392 -16.72 -11.12 3.30
C ASN A 392 -17.44 -11.76 4.50
N PRO A 393 -17.60 -11.02 5.62
CA PRO A 393 -18.31 -11.53 6.81
C PRO A 393 -19.73 -12.02 6.54
N SER A 394 -20.44 -11.46 5.55
CA SER A 394 -21.80 -11.85 5.20
C SER A 394 -21.89 -13.27 4.63
N ASN A 395 -20.79 -13.82 4.12
CA ASN A 395 -20.71 -15.17 3.58
C ASN A 395 -20.32 -16.23 4.63
N LEU A 396 -20.28 -15.85 5.92
CA LEU A 396 -19.97 -16.81 6.99
C LEU A 396 -21.04 -17.92 7.03
N PRO A 397 -20.64 -19.22 6.98
CA PRO A 397 -21.55 -20.34 7.14
C PRO A 397 -22.30 -20.31 8.48
N ASP A 398 -23.39 -21.08 8.56
CA ASP A 398 -24.10 -21.25 9.82
C ASP A 398 -23.15 -21.76 10.93
N PRO A 399 -23.20 -21.21 12.15
CA PRO A 399 -22.35 -21.65 13.25
C PRO A 399 -22.33 -23.16 13.52
N THR A 400 -23.42 -23.89 13.16
CA THR A 400 -23.49 -25.34 13.30
C THR A 400 -22.66 -26.10 12.25
N GLU A 401 -22.30 -25.46 11.16
CA GLU A 401 -21.44 -26.02 10.12
C GLU A 401 -19.95 -25.73 10.35
N ILE A 402 -19.63 -24.85 11.30
CA ILE A 402 -18.25 -24.42 11.57
C ILE A 402 -17.67 -25.30 12.68
N GLU A 403 -16.51 -25.92 12.40
CA GLU A 403 -15.73 -26.64 13.40
C GLU A 403 -14.82 -25.69 14.17
N TYR A 404 -14.05 -24.86 13.45
CA TYR A 404 -13.24 -23.77 14.01
C TYR A 404 -12.87 -22.76 12.93
N MET A 405 -12.36 -21.62 13.36
CA MET A 405 -11.90 -20.56 12.47
C MET A 405 -10.43 -20.21 12.78
N GLU A 406 -9.72 -19.77 11.75
CA GLU A 406 -8.35 -19.28 11.85
C GLU A 406 -8.27 -17.83 11.38
N GLU A 407 -7.45 -17.04 12.05
CA GLU A 407 -7.13 -15.68 11.67
C GLU A 407 -5.66 -15.55 11.24
N PRO A 408 -5.32 -14.61 10.33
CA PRO A 408 -3.95 -14.37 9.93
C PRO A 408 -3.16 -13.71 11.06
N ILE A 409 -1.99 -14.27 11.34
CA ILE A 409 -1.03 -13.78 12.33
C ILE A 409 0.18 -13.23 11.60
N VAL A 410 0.68 -12.10 12.05
CA VAL A 410 1.91 -11.49 11.56
C VAL A 410 3.02 -11.57 12.60
N SER A 411 4.24 -11.76 12.12
CA SER A 411 5.47 -11.50 12.88
C SER A 411 5.78 -10.02 12.76
N ALA A 412 5.82 -9.33 13.89
CA ALA A 412 5.96 -7.88 13.98
C ALA A 412 7.27 -7.51 14.66
N GLU A 413 8.01 -6.59 14.06
CA GLU A 413 9.22 -5.99 14.59
C GLU A 413 8.99 -4.50 14.86
N ILE A 414 9.17 -4.10 16.12
CA ILE A 414 8.95 -2.74 16.58
C ILE A 414 10.25 -2.19 17.16
N MET A 415 10.83 -1.24 16.49
CA MET A 415 11.99 -0.53 17.00
C MET A 415 11.54 0.72 17.75
N VAL A 416 12.02 0.89 18.98
CA VAL A 416 11.59 1.99 19.84
C VAL A 416 12.69 2.39 20.83
N THR A 417 12.71 3.64 21.26
CA THR A 417 13.61 4.10 22.33
C THR A 417 13.22 3.47 23.67
N THR A 418 14.21 3.17 24.51
CA THR A 418 14.02 2.45 25.80
C THR A 418 13.00 3.11 26.72
N GLU A 419 12.85 4.44 26.63
CA GLU A 419 11.86 5.21 27.40
C GLU A 419 10.41 4.77 27.14
N TYR A 420 10.08 4.38 25.88
CA TYR A 420 8.71 4.05 25.48
C TYR A 420 8.44 2.55 25.41
N VAL A 421 9.41 1.67 25.69
CA VAL A 421 9.24 0.21 25.63
C VAL A 421 8.00 -0.24 26.40
N GLY A 422 7.81 0.22 27.64
CA GLY A 422 6.66 -0.16 28.45
C GLY A 422 5.31 0.25 27.86
N ALA A 423 5.24 1.45 27.25
CA ALA A 423 4.02 1.93 26.60
C ALA A 423 3.66 1.11 25.34
N ILE A 424 4.69 0.71 24.58
CA ILE A 424 4.50 -0.10 23.37
C ILE A 424 4.15 -1.55 23.73
N MET A 425 4.79 -2.14 24.76
CA MET A 425 4.41 -3.47 25.26
C MET A 425 2.95 -3.51 25.71
N THR A 426 2.47 -2.45 26.38
CA THR A 426 1.06 -2.32 26.77
C THR A 426 0.15 -2.26 25.53
N LEU A 427 0.52 -1.48 24.52
CA LEU A 427 -0.23 -1.41 23.25
C LEU A 427 -0.34 -2.78 22.60
N CYS A 428 0.76 -3.51 22.46
CA CYS A 428 0.76 -4.84 21.86
C CYS A 428 -0.11 -5.83 22.65
N GLN A 429 -0.08 -5.75 23.98
CA GLN A 429 -0.93 -6.58 24.83
C GLN A 429 -2.42 -6.25 24.66
N GLU A 430 -2.79 -4.98 24.57
CA GLU A 430 -4.16 -4.53 24.26
C GLU A 430 -4.65 -5.06 22.91
N ARG A 431 -3.73 -5.33 21.97
CA ARG A 431 -3.98 -5.87 20.64
C ARG A 431 -3.78 -7.39 20.53
N ARG A 432 -3.86 -8.11 21.64
CA ARG A 432 -3.70 -9.58 21.72
C ARG A 432 -2.33 -10.07 21.23
N GLY A 433 -1.31 -9.21 21.30
CA GLY A 433 0.04 -9.55 20.87
C GLY A 433 0.72 -10.55 21.80
N VAL A 434 1.38 -11.54 21.20
CA VAL A 434 2.22 -12.51 21.90
C VAL A 434 3.66 -12.02 21.84
N TYR A 435 4.24 -11.75 23.02
CA TYR A 435 5.63 -11.30 23.14
C TYR A 435 6.59 -12.46 22.84
N LEU A 436 7.50 -12.26 21.89
CA LEU A 436 8.52 -13.24 21.52
C LEU A 436 9.88 -12.92 22.14
N GLY A 437 10.25 -11.65 22.18
CA GLY A 437 11.55 -11.24 22.70
C GLY A 437 11.80 -9.75 22.52
N MET A 438 12.90 -9.31 23.15
CA MET A 438 13.41 -7.94 23.00
C MET A 438 14.94 -8.00 22.92
N GLU A 439 15.47 -7.27 21.96
CA GLU A 439 16.90 -7.09 21.76
C GLU A 439 17.25 -5.61 21.91
N TYR A 440 18.30 -5.31 22.67
CA TYR A 440 18.82 -3.95 22.74
C TYR A 440 19.84 -3.76 21.61
N ILE A 441 19.52 -2.89 20.68
CA ILE A 441 20.43 -2.53 19.58
C ILE A 441 21.50 -1.58 20.11
N GLU A 442 21.07 -0.66 20.99
CA GLU A 442 21.92 0.28 21.72
C GLU A 442 21.41 0.46 23.15
N THR A 443 22.12 1.22 23.95
CA THR A 443 21.67 1.57 25.31
C THR A 443 20.35 2.35 25.34
N THR A 444 20.01 3.01 24.23
CA THR A 444 18.85 3.90 24.08
C THR A 444 17.75 3.32 23.22
N ARG A 445 17.97 2.23 22.48
CA ARG A 445 17.01 1.65 21.52
C ARG A 445 16.86 0.15 21.71
N ALA A 446 15.62 -0.32 21.58
CA ALA A 446 15.24 -1.72 21.68
C ALA A 446 14.40 -2.13 20.47
N LEU A 447 14.64 -3.35 20.00
CA LEU A 447 13.83 -4.06 19.03
C LEU A 447 12.92 -5.04 19.76
N LEU A 448 11.61 -4.82 19.68
CA LEU A 448 10.58 -5.69 20.24
C LEU A 448 10.07 -6.62 19.14
N LYS A 449 9.98 -7.92 19.43
CA LYS A 449 9.46 -8.94 18.53
C LYS A 449 8.15 -9.48 19.08
N TYR A 450 7.10 -9.40 18.27
CA TYR A 450 5.74 -9.82 18.63
C TYR A 450 5.11 -10.66 17.53
N GLU A 451 4.16 -11.49 17.90
CA GLU A 451 3.14 -12.02 16.99
C GLU A 451 1.82 -11.32 17.27
N LEU A 452 1.22 -10.77 16.24
CA LEU A 452 -0.02 -9.98 16.33
C LEU A 452 -1.04 -10.49 15.32
N PRO A 453 -2.33 -10.54 15.69
CA PRO A 453 -3.39 -10.78 14.72
C PRO A 453 -3.45 -9.61 13.72
N LEU A 454 -3.44 -9.91 12.43
CA LEU A 454 -3.44 -8.88 11.38
C LEU A 454 -4.62 -7.92 11.52
N ASN A 455 -5.80 -8.43 11.89
CA ASN A 455 -7.00 -7.61 12.08
C ASN A 455 -6.90 -6.58 13.22
N GLU A 456 -5.99 -6.76 14.17
CA GLU A 456 -5.79 -5.81 15.27
C GLU A 456 -4.78 -4.71 14.94
N ILE A 457 -4.04 -4.84 13.83
CA ILE A 457 -3.06 -3.83 13.40
C ILE A 457 -3.52 -3.00 12.19
N ILE A 458 -4.54 -3.48 11.44
CA ILE A 458 -5.01 -2.81 10.22
C ILE A 458 -5.55 -1.41 10.51
N TYR A 459 -6.22 -1.17 11.62
CA TYR A 459 -6.86 0.11 11.88
C TYR A 459 -5.89 1.15 12.47
N ASP A 460 -6.04 1.49 13.69
CA ASP A 460 -5.39 2.58 14.38
C ASP A 460 -4.07 2.21 15.09
N PHE A 461 -3.51 1.02 14.81
CA PHE A 461 -2.31 0.54 15.51
C PHE A 461 -1.09 1.41 15.24
N PHE A 462 -0.87 1.78 13.98
CA PHE A 462 0.28 2.59 13.58
C PHE A 462 0.22 3.99 14.23
N ASP A 463 -0.96 4.61 14.21
CA ASP A 463 -1.17 5.92 14.84
C ASP A 463 -1.03 5.86 16.36
N ALA A 464 -1.56 4.81 16.98
CA ALA A 464 -1.38 4.55 18.40
C ALA A 464 0.09 4.33 18.77
N LEU A 465 0.83 3.59 17.92
CA LEU A 465 2.26 3.36 18.07
C LEU A 465 3.04 4.69 18.04
N LYS A 466 2.82 5.50 17.02
CA LYS A 466 3.44 6.83 16.86
C LYS A 466 3.07 7.77 18.00
N SER A 467 1.81 7.82 18.38
CA SER A 467 1.33 8.67 19.47
C SER A 467 1.96 8.29 20.81
N ARG A 468 1.99 6.98 21.15
CA ARG A 468 2.55 6.49 22.43
C ARG A 468 4.08 6.58 22.51
N SER A 469 4.76 6.66 21.37
CA SER A 469 6.21 6.80 21.27
C SER A 469 6.68 8.21 20.89
N ARG A 470 5.77 9.18 20.80
CA ARG A 470 6.06 10.54 20.30
C ARG A 470 6.75 10.56 18.93
N GLY A 471 6.40 9.60 18.08
CA GLY A 471 6.97 9.45 16.74
C GLY A 471 8.26 8.63 16.66
N TYR A 472 8.82 8.18 17.79
CA TYR A 472 10.10 7.46 17.81
C TYR A 472 10.00 5.95 17.51
N ALA A 473 8.79 5.37 17.48
CA ALA A 473 8.64 3.97 17.13
C ALA A 473 8.49 3.77 15.63
N SER A 474 9.23 2.82 15.09
CA SER A 474 9.03 2.26 13.75
C SER A 474 8.50 0.84 13.84
N PHE A 475 7.80 0.42 12.81
CA PHE A 475 7.05 -0.84 12.78
C PHE A 475 7.19 -1.48 11.40
N ASP A 476 7.53 -2.76 11.40
CA ASP A 476 7.50 -3.62 10.22
C ASP A 476 6.85 -4.95 10.57
N TYR A 477 6.23 -5.62 9.60
CA TYR A 477 5.57 -6.88 9.82
C TYR A 477 5.51 -7.75 8.58
N GLU A 478 5.52 -9.07 8.81
CA GLU A 478 5.36 -10.07 7.76
C GLU A 478 4.28 -11.09 8.15
N LEU A 479 3.55 -11.60 7.16
CA LEU A 479 2.57 -12.66 7.39
C LEU A 479 3.27 -13.95 7.81
N LYS A 480 3.06 -14.38 9.07
CA LYS A 480 3.57 -15.65 9.60
C LYS A 480 2.74 -16.85 9.12
N GLY A 481 1.42 -16.69 9.09
CA GLY A 481 0.48 -17.75 8.73
C GLY A 481 -0.88 -17.56 9.40
N TYR A 482 -1.60 -18.65 9.60
CA TYR A 482 -2.93 -18.66 10.20
C TYR A 482 -2.93 -19.45 11.51
N GLU A 483 -3.62 -18.94 12.52
CA GLU A 483 -3.77 -19.61 13.82
C GLU A 483 -5.25 -19.65 14.21
N ARG A 484 -5.63 -20.75 14.89
CA ARG A 484 -6.99 -20.93 15.40
C ARG A 484 -7.31 -19.87 16.43
N SER A 485 -8.50 -19.27 16.30
CA SER A 485 -8.98 -18.22 17.19
C SER A 485 -10.48 -18.30 17.43
N GLU A 486 -10.93 -17.79 18.58
CA GLU A 486 -12.34 -17.72 18.94
C GLU A 486 -12.99 -16.47 18.30
N LEU A 487 -13.39 -16.60 17.05
CA LEU A 487 -13.95 -15.54 16.24
C LEU A 487 -15.47 -15.61 16.19
N VAL A 488 -16.12 -14.45 16.19
CA VAL A 488 -17.56 -14.32 16.07
C VAL A 488 -17.91 -13.25 15.04
N LYS A 489 -19.00 -13.46 14.30
CA LYS A 489 -19.60 -12.45 13.44
C LYS A 489 -20.40 -11.49 14.30
N LEU A 490 -20.12 -10.21 14.19
CA LEU A 490 -20.86 -9.13 14.81
C LEU A 490 -21.75 -8.47 13.75
N ASP A 491 -23.05 -8.58 13.91
CA ASP A 491 -24.04 -7.99 13.03
C ASP A 491 -24.54 -6.66 13.63
N ILE A 492 -24.63 -5.63 12.79
CA ILE A 492 -25.21 -4.36 13.15
C ILE A 492 -26.62 -4.26 12.56
N LEU A 493 -27.60 -4.02 13.42
CA LEU A 493 -28.98 -3.81 13.02
C LEU A 493 -29.35 -2.34 13.21
N VAL A 494 -29.86 -1.73 12.17
CA VAL A 494 -30.41 -0.38 12.17
C VAL A 494 -31.92 -0.51 11.97
N ASN A 495 -32.70 0.06 12.86
CA ASN A 495 -34.16 -0.08 12.86
C ASN A 495 -34.65 -1.55 12.88
N ARG A 496 -33.87 -2.45 13.52
CA ARG A 496 -34.07 -3.91 13.62
C ARG A 496 -33.81 -4.71 12.32
N GLU A 497 -33.31 -4.06 11.28
CA GLU A 497 -32.88 -4.72 10.05
C GLU A 497 -31.36 -4.85 10.05
N GLU A 498 -30.86 -6.01 9.66
CA GLU A 498 -29.42 -6.25 9.54
C GLU A 498 -28.86 -5.48 8.35
N VAL A 499 -27.76 -4.75 8.59
CA VAL A 499 -27.02 -4.03 7.55
C VAL A 499 -25.75 -4.84 7.25
N ASP A 500 -25.79 -5.61 6.19
CA ASP A 500 -24.73 -6.55 5.79
C ASP A 500 -23.36 -5.86 5.60
N ALA A 501 -23.35 -4.65 5.08
CA ALA A 501 -22.16 -3.86 4.87
C ALA A 501 -21.47 -3.39 6.18
N LEU A 502 -22.17 -3.43 7.31
CA LEU A 502 -21.65 -3.11 8.65
C LEU A 502 -21.33 -4.35 9.48
N SER A 503 -21.49 -5.55 8.94
CA SER A 503 -21.12 -6.79 9.63
C SER A 503 -19.61 -7.02 9.56
N PHE A 504 -18.99 -7.45 10.66
CA PHE A 504 -17.56 -7.73 10.73
C PHE A 504 -17.22 -8.86 11.70
N ILE A 505 -16.07 -9.48 11.51
CA ILE A 505 -15.58 -10.57 12.36
C ILE A 505 -14.63 -10.01 13.42
N VAL A 506 -14.85 -10.43 14.66
CA VAL A 506 -14.05 -10.01 15.82
C VAL A 506 -13.75 -11.18 16.73
N HIS A 507 -12.73 -11.06 17.56
CA HIS A 507 -12.50 -11.99 18.65
C HIS A 507 -13.63 -11.91 19.69
N ALA A 508 -14.07 -13.06 20.21
CA ALA A 508 -15.20 -13.15 21.13
C ALA A 508 -15.07 -12.23 22.34
N ASP A 509 -13.88 -12.12 22.94
CA ASP A 509 -13.63 -11.29 24.12
C ASP A 509 -13.82 -9.80 23.85
N SER A 510 -13.51 -9.33 22.64
CA SER A 510 -13.61 -7.92 22.25
C SER A 510 -14.98 -7.54 21.65
N ALA A 511 -15.83 -8.52 21.36
CA ALA A 511 -17.07 -8.35 20.61
C ALA A 511 -18.04 -7.34 21.28
N TYR A 512 -18.20 -7.43 22.60
CA TYR A 512 -19.09 -6.51 23.34
C TYR A 512 -18.60 -5.06 23.24
N GLU A 513 -17.32 -4.83 23.48
CA GLU A 513 -16.75 -3.47 23.49
C GLU A 513 -16.77 -2.84 22.08
N LYS A 514 -16.37 -3.62 21.05
CA LYS A 514 -16.40 -3.18 19.65
C LYS A 514 -17.85 -2.92 19.20
N GLY A 515 -18.79 -3.80 19.53
CA GLY A 515 -20.21 -3.61 19.22
C GLY A 515 -20.81 -2.39 19.88
N ARG A 516 -20.48 -2.15 21.15
CA ARG A 516 -20.95 -0.96 21.87
C ARG A 516 -20.41 0.32 21.25
N ARG A 517 -19.10 0.39 20.98
CA ARG A 517 -18.47 1.57 20.34
C ARG A 517 -19.08 1.85 18.96
N MET A 518 -19.34 0.81 18.17
CA MET A 518 -20.00 0.97 16.87
C MET A 518 -21.40 1.56 17.02
N CYS A 519 -22.23 1.01 17.95
CA CYS A 519 -23.55 1.56 18.19
C CYS A 519 -23.52 3.02 18.67
N GLU A 520 -22.55 3.39 19.52
CA GLU A 520 -22.36 4.76 20.00
C GLU A 520 -21.98 5.70 18.84
N LYS A 521 -21.00 5.32 18.00
CA LYS A 521 -20.62 6.10 16.81
C LYS A 521 -21.79 6.29 15.84
N LEU A 522 -22.44 5.22 15.46
CA LEU A 522 -23.59 5.27 14.55
C LEU A 522 -24.74 6.15 15.09
N LYS A 523 -24.97 6.16 16.40
CA LYS A 523 -25.97 7.04 17.03
C LYS A 523 -25.65 8.52 16.85
N ASP A 524 -24.36 8.87 16.88
CA ASP A 524 -23.92 10.25 16.72
C ASP A 524 -23.94 10.70 15.25
N GLU A 525 -23.68 9.77 14.32
CA GLU A 525 -23.66 10.02 12.88
C GLU A 525 -25.06 10.01 12.23
N ILE A 526 -25.95 9.12 12.68
CA ILE A 526 -27.30 9.04 12.11
C ILE A 526 -28.13 10.29 12.50
N PRO A 527 -28.62 11.05 11.52
CA PRO A 527 -29.44 12.22 11.79
C PRO A 527 -30.76 11.82 12.48
N ARG A 528 -31.27 12.69 13.35
CA ARG A 528 -32.53 12.44 14.02
C ARG A 528 -33.70 12.48 13.04
N HIS A 529 -34.48 11.42 13.05
CA HIS A 529 -35.72 11.29 12.29
C HIS A 529 -36.96 11.68 13.10
N LEU A 530 -38.15 11.61 12.48
CA LEU A 530 -39.42 11.82 13.15
C LEU A 530 -39.84 10.67 14.09
N PHE A 531 -39.13 9.55 14.01
CA PHE A 531 -39.28 8.35 14.82
C PHE A 531 -37.96 7.94 15.45
N GLU A 532 -37.99 7.08 16.46
CA GLU A 532 -36.79 6.58 17.11
C GLU A 532 -36.15 5.47 16.24
N VAL A 533 -34.84 5.57 16.00
CA VAL A 533 -34.07 4.55 15.28
C VAL A 533 -33.23 3.77 16.29
N PRO A 534 -33.60 2.52 16.61
CA PRO A 534 -32.76 1.64 17.42
C PRO A 534 -31.58 1.13 16.60
N ILE A 535 -30.38 1.20 17.17
CA ILE A 535 -29.14 0.65 16.64
C ILE A 535 -28.72 -0.47 17.58
N GLN A 536 -28.47 -1.65 17.06
CA GLN A 536 -28.21 -2.85 17.86
C GLN A 536 -27.02 -3.60 17.29
N ALA A 537 -26.16 -4.12 18.17
CA ALA A 537 -25.13 -5.07 17.80
C ALA A 537 -25.54 -6.46 18.29
N ALA A 538 -25.41 -7.45 17.44
CA ALA A 538 -25.84 -8.82 17.72
C ALA A 538 -24.79 -9.85 17.32
N ILE A 539 -24.73 -10.97 18.02
CA ILE A 539 -23.95 -12.17 17.71
C ILE A 539 -24.92 -13.35 17.59
N GLY A 540 -25.00 -13.96 16.41
CA GLY A 540 -25.89 -15.10 16.19
C GLY A 540 -27.36 -14.79 16.56
N GLY A 541 -27.83 -13.57 16.28
CA GLY A 541 -29.18 -13.11 16.60
C GLY A 541 -29.38 -12.64 18.06
N LYS A 542 -28.41 -12.82 18.95
CA LYS A 542 -28.46 -12.31 20.34
C LYS A 542 -27.91 -10.88 20.40
N ILE A 543 -28.75 -9.93 20.78
CA ILE A 543 -28.36 -8.54 20.96
C ILE A 543 -27.42 -8.42 22.17
N ILE A 544 -26.24 -7.86 21.95
CA ILE A 544 -25.21 -7.63 22.97
C ILE A 544 -25.08 -6.14 23.37
N ALA A 545 -25.35 -5.22 22.44
CA ALA A 545 -25.34 -3.80 22.70
C ALA A 545 -26.49 -3.10 21.98
N ARG A 546 -26.96 -1.99 22.52
CA ARG A 546 -28.05 -1.21 21.93
C ARG A 546 -27.91 0.26 22.27
N GLU A 547 -28.08 1.08 21.24
CA GLU A 547 -28.25 2.53 21.33
C GLU A 547 -29.51 2.96 20.58
N THR A 548 -29.96 4.20 20.78
CA THR A 548 -31.17 4.69 20.11
C THR A 548 -31.00 6.16 19.72
N VAL A 549 -31.17 6.44 18.44
CA VAL A 549 -31.28 7.84 17.95
C VAL A 549 -32.69 8.32 18.27
N LYS A 550 -32.77 9.34 19.14
CA LYS A 550 -34.06 9.88 19.59
C LYS A 550 -34.77 10.65 18.48
N ALA A 551 -36.09 10.47 18.39
CA ALA A 551 -36.92 11.23 17.47
C ALA A 551 -36.80 12.74 17.68
N VAL A 552 -36.92 13.53 16.61
CA VAL A 552 -37.11 14.98 16.67
C VAL A 552 -38.50 15.25 17.23
N ARG A 553 -38.56 15.66 18.48
CA ARG A 553 -39.84 16.07 19.10
C ARG A 553 -40.25 17.43 18.55
N LYS A 554 -41.29 17.45 17.71
CA LYS A 554 -42.01 18.71 17.46
C LYS A 554 -42.72 19.14 18.75
N ASP A 555 -42.58 20.41 19.12
CA ASP A 555 -43.36 20.95 20.22
C ASP A 555 -44.83 21.15 19.77
N VAL A 556 -45.55 20.03 19.80
CA VAL A 556 -46.98 19.96 19.42
C VAL A 556 -47.87 20.73 20.36
N LEU A 557 -47.35 21.07 21.54
CA LEU A 557 -48.08 21.81 22.56
C LEU A 557 -47.94 23.31 22.42
N ALA A 558 -47.01 23.82 21.61
CA ALA A 558 -46.80 25.24 21.34
C ALA A 558 -48.05 25.92 20.75
N LYS A 559 -48.91 25.16 20.07
CA LYS A 559 -50.19 25.63 19.52
C LYS A 559 -51.37 25.55 20.49
N CYS A 560 -51.18 24.98 21.69
CA CYS A 560 -52.24 24.84 22.69
C CYS A 560 -52.13 25.95 23.73
N TYR A 561 -52.86 27.03 23.53
CA TYR A 561 -53.01 28.13 24.51
C TYR A 561 -53.89 27.68 25.68
N GLY A 562 -53.45 27.94 26.94
CA GLY A 562 -54.22 27.69 28.16
C GLY A 562 -54.15 26.24 28.67
N GLY A 563 -54.52 26.03 29.94
CA GLY A 563 -54.33 24.78 30.70
C GLY A 563 -55.24 23.60 30.34
N ASP A 564 -55.76 23.48 29.11
CA ASP A 564 -56.62 22.35 28.69
C ASP A 564 -55.79 21.08 28.48
N ILE A 565 -55.73 20.27 29.53
CA ILE A 565 -54.98 19.00 29.57
C ILE A 565 -55.57 17.96 28.60
N SER A 566 -56.91 17.98 28.41
CA SER A 566 -57.60 17.04 27.54
C SER A 566 -57.27 17.28 26.07
N ARG A 567 -57.22 18.53 25.64
CA ARG A 567 -56.81 18.93 24.29
C ARG A 567 -55.34 18.65 24.02
N LYS A 568 -54.46 18.87 25.02
CA LYS A 568 -53.05 18.52 24.96
C LYS A 568 -52.82 17.00 24.79
N LYS A 569 -53.62 16.18 25.47
CA LYS A 569 -53.57 14.72 25.39
C LYS A 569 -54.06 14.21 24.03
N ALA A 570 -55.19 14.74 23.54
CA ALA A 570 -55.76 14.40 22.23
C ALA A 570 -54.83 14.75 21.05
N VAL A 571 -54.17 15.93 21.12
CA VAL A 571 -53.20 16.34 20.10
C VAL A 571 -51.96 15.43 20.10
N ARG A 572 -51.46 15.04 21.29
CA ARG A 572 -50.34 14.08 21.40
C ARG A 572 -50.69 12.71 20.84
N GLU A 573 -51.88 12.18 21.13
CA GLU A 573 -52.35 10.90 20.66
C GLU A 573 -52.62 10.88 19.14
N ALA A 574 -53.12 11.99 18.59
CA ALA A 574 -53.36 12.13 17.15
C ALA A 574 -52.04 12.23 16.32
N GLU A 575 -51.02 12.91 16.86
CA GLU A 575 -49.71 13.01 16.21
C GLU A 575 -48.90 11.74 16.37
N GLY A 576 -48.93 11.07 17.52
CA GLY A 576 -48.33 9.75 17.70
C GLY A 576 -48.87 8.68 16.72
N ARG A 577 -50.17 8.76 16.36
CA ARG A 577 -50.74 7.90 15.31
C ARG A 577 -50.28 8.29 13.91
N LYS A 578 -50.07 9.59 13.63
CA LYS A 578 -49.52 10.06 12.34
C LYS A 578 -48.07 9.70 12.17
N GLU A 579 -47.29 9.75 13.26
CA GLU A 579 -45.87 9.35 13.24
C GLU A 579 -45.74 7.84 13.06
N ALA A 580 -46.56 7.00 13.68
CA ALA A 580 -46.61 5.56 13.46
C ALA A 580 -47.00 5.20 12.01
N HIS A 581 -47.92 5.95 11.39
CA HIS A 581 -48.29 5.76 9.98
C HIS A 581 -47.25 6.31 8.98
N ALA A 582 -46.43 7.29 9.39
CA ALA A 582 -45.36 7.83 8.57
C ALA A 582 -44.14 6.90 8.57
N SER A 583 -43.84 6.20 9.70
CA SER A 583 -42.79 5.21 9.78
C SER A 583 -43.05 3.99 8.88
N ASP A 584 -44.33 3.61 8.68
CA ASP A 584 -44.73 2.51 7.77
C ASP A 584 -44.67 2.88 6.27
N ARG A 585 -44.60 4.18 5.94
CA ARG A 585 -44.60 4.67 4.54
C ARG A 585 -43.28 5.26 4.04
N GLN A 586 -42.29 5.48 4.91
CA GLN A 586 -40.98 6.04 4.59
C GLN A 586 -39.83 5.09 4.96
N CYS A 587 -40.00 3.79 4.71
CA CYS A 587 -38.86 2.89 4.55
C CYS A 587 -38.24 3.10 3.17
N GLY A 588 -37.80 4.31 2.88
CA GLY A 588 -36.70 4.59 2.00
C GLY A 588 -35.44 4.44 2.87
N ASP A 589 -34.54 3.65 2.40
CA ASP A 589 -33.39 3.08 3.08
C ASP A 589 -32.61 4.11 3.93
N PRO A 590 -32.52 3.96 5.26
CA PRO A 590 -31.66 4.84 6.07
C PRO A 590 -30.14 4.61 5.82
N ALA A 591 -29.79 3.60 5.03
CA ALA A 591 -28.43 3.22 4.74
C ALA A 591 -27.68 4.23 3.86
N GLU A 592 -28.35 4.90 2.90
CA GLU A 592 -27.71 5.85 1.99
C GLU A 592 -27.00 7.04 2.65
N GLY A 593 -27.46 7.50 3.80
CA GLY A 593 -26.87 8.64 4.53
C GLY A 593 -25.78 8.25 5.56
N LEU A 594 -25.58 6.95 5.79
CA LEU A 594 -24.69 6.42 6.81
C LEU A 594 -23.24 6.27 6.35
N TYR A 595 -23.03 6.07 5.06
CA TYR A 595 -21.75 5.69 4.51
C TYR A 595 -20.82 6.87 4.21
N GLU A 596 -21.37 8.03 3.85
CA GLU A 596 -20.57 9.24 3.59
C GLU A 596 -19.84 9.79 4.84
N ARG A 597 -20.18 9.34 6.04
CA ARG A 597 -19.67 9.93 7.30
C ARG A 597 -18.99 8.95 8.25
N ALA A 598 -19.00 7.66 7.99
CA ALA A 598 -18.33 6.66 8.83
C ALA A 598 -16.79 6.69 8.68
N GLU A 599 -16.27 7.36 7.64
CA GLU A 599 -14.84 7.48 7.34
C GLU A 599 -14.13 8.64 8.04
N ALA A 600 -14.85 9.59 8.60
CA ALA A 600 -14.26 10.81 9.18
C ALA A 600 -14.04 10.73 10.70
N GLY A 601 -13.79 9.53 11.25
CA GLY A 601 -13.57 9.44 12.69
C GLY A 601 -12.77 8.25 13.19
#